data_9b1a2fc1e7820ac1dcb48682dadb8331
#
_entry.id   9b1a2fc1e7820ac1dcb48682dadb8331
#
_cell.length_a   1.000
_cell.length_b   1.000
_cell.length_c   1.000
_cell.angle_alpha   90.00
_cell.angle_beta   90.00
_cell.angle_gamma   90.00
#
_symmetry.space_group_name_H-M   'P 1'
#
loop_
_entity.id
_entity.type
_entity.pdbx_description
1 polymer ?
#
loop_
_entity_poly.entity_id
_entity_poly.type
_entity_poly.pdbx_seq_one_letter_code
_entity_poly.pdbx_strand_id
1 'polypeptide(L)'
;MREMDNDKRTVRKLFNEYQSPTKLHRPRPIHLTVDATYFGERTEKTSWCVALARDPKSKEGLVWQFAQTESTSLYVGLKEQLIALGYSILSVTADGLSCIQSAFSGVPFQMCHVHIERLVTRGTTKNPQTEAGVVLLALVRTLHTADSQTFNRRLNCYVEKYRDFLNEKTINPITSEKYWTHKELRSAVLSLLHYRKYLFTFEQNKKIPKTTNSLEGHFSHINEIMAIHRGLARPQKQKVLNTIFLASTIAPTKGKLKHIL
;
A
#
# COMPACT_ATOMS: atom_id res chain seq x y z
N MET A 1 27.74 -7.25 36.39
CA MET A 1 27.89 -6.32 35.25
C MET A 1 28.74 -6.87 34.09
N ARG A 2 29.90 -7.46 34.33
CA ARG A 2 30.79 -7.98 33.24
C ARG A 2 30.20 -9.16 32.45
N GLU A 3 29.47 -10.09 33.07
CA GLU A 3 28.84 -11.22 32.37
C GLU A 3 27.72 -10.76 31.42
N MET A 4 26.87 -9.84 31.83
CA MET A 4 25.80 -9.28 30.95
C MET A 4 26.36 -8.54 29.72
N ASP A 5 27.54 -7.91 29.83
CA ASP A 5 28.17 -7.22 28.68
C ASP A 5 28.81 -8.21 27.70
N ASN A 6 29.33 -9.33 28.18
CA ASN A 6 29.83 -10.40 27.32
C ASN A 6 28.68 -11.07 26.54
N ASP A 7 27.53 -11.30 27.15
CA ASP A 7 26.35 -11.83 26.50
C ASP A 7 25.84 -10.92 25.41
N LYS A 8 25.77 -9.61 25.66
CA LYS A 8 25.35 -8.62 24.65
C LYS A 8 26.30 -8.58 23.45
N ARG A 9 27.60 -8.67 23.67
CA ARG A 9 28.60 -8.71 22.58
C ARG A 9 28.47 -9.98 21.75
N THR A 10 28.31 -11.12 22.40
CA THR A 10 28.13 -12.43 21.76
C THR A 10 26.84 -12.44 20.93
N VAL A 11 25.72 -12.00 21.48
CA VAL A 11 24.44 -11.90 20.75
C VAL A 11 24.57 -10.97 19.54
N ARG A 12 25.21 -9.80 19.70
CA ARG A 12 25.44 -8.87 18.60
C ARG A 12 26.33 -9.47 17.50
N LYS A 13 27.36 -10.23 17.87
CA LYS A 13 28.24 -10.94 16.93
C LYS A 13 27.43 -11.98 16.15
N LEU A 14 26.74 -12.89 16.83
CA LEU A 14 25.88 -13.91 16.22
C LEU A 14 24.85 -13.31 15.29
N PHE A 15 24.19 -12.21 15.69
CA PHE A 15 23.23 -11.50 14.85
C PHE A 15 23.87 -10.90 13.59
N ASN A 16 25.08 -10.35 13.69
CA ASN A 16 25.80 -9.80 12.53
C ASN A 16 26.27 -10.89 11.57
N GLU A 17 26.62 -12.06 12.10
CA GLU A 17 27.06 -13.23 11.32
C GLU A 17 25.87 -14.01 10.71
N TYR A 18 24.66 -13.85 11.28
CA TYR A 18 23.46 -14.52 10.78
C TYR A 18 23.18 -14.17 9.32
N GLN A 19 23.02 -15.21 8.51
CA GLN A 19 22.55 -15.11 7.13
C GLN A 19 21.16 -15.71 7.01
N SER A 20 20.24 -14.94 6.45
CA SER A 20 18.88 -15.43 6.20
C SER A 20 18.93 -16.60 5.21
N PRO A 21 18.20 -17.68 5.44
CA PRO A 21 18.11 -18.78 4.49
C PRO A 21 17.52 -18.30 3.15
N THR A 22 17.86 -18.99 2.08
CA THR A 22 17.30 -18.71 0.76
C THR A 22 15.84 -19.14 0.72
N LYS A 23 14.96 -18.28 0.21
CA LYS A 23 13.54 -18.59 0.02
C LYS A 23 13.37 -19.66 -1.07
N LEU A 24 12.63 -20.71 -0.73
CA LEU A 24 12.20 -21.71 -1.70
C LEU A 24 10.93 -21.22 -2.41
N HIS A 25 11.03 -20.94 -3.69
CA HIS A 25 9.92 -20.47 -4.51
C HIS A 25 9.09 -21.63 -5.09
N ARG A 26 7.79 -21.38 -5.26
CA ARG A 26 6.84 -22.29 -5.93
C ARG A 26 6.11 -21.49 -7.02
N PRO A 27 6.71 -21.40 -8.23
CA PRO A 27 6.17 -20.64 -9.34
C PRO A 27 4.74 -21.08 -9.71
N ARG A 28 3.88 -20.11 -9.93
CA ARG A 28 2.46 -20.33 -10.28
C ARG A 28 1.83 -19.06 -10.84
N PRO A 29 0.66 -19.14 -11.51
CA PRO A 29 -0.15 -17.96 -11.80
C PRO A 29 -0.69 -17.33 -10.49
N ILE A 30 -0.57 -16.00 -10.36
CA ILE A 30 -0.91 -15.26 -9.14
C ILE A 30 -1.71 -14.00 -9.42
N HIS A 31 -2.63 -13.68 -8.52
CA HIS A 31 -3.19 -12.34 -8.34
C HIS A 31 -2.39 -11.68 -7.22
N LEU A 32 -1.65 -10.64 -7.54
CA LEU A 32 -0.65 -10.05 -6.66
C LEU A 32 -1.24 -8.89 -5.86
N THR A 33 -0.85 -8.75 -4.58
CA THR A 33 -0.96 -7.49 -3.84
C THR A 33 0.43 -6.90 -3.65
N VAL A 34 0.54 -5.58 -3.89
CA VAL A 34 1.81 -4.86 -3.79
C VAL A 34 1.58 -3.60 -2.95
N ASP A 35 2.49 -3.36 -2.04
CA ASP A 35 2.49 -2.17 -1.18
C ASP A 35 3.88 -1.98 -0.57
N ALA A 36 4.15 -0.81 0.02
CA ALA A 36 5.40 -0.52 0.71
C ALA A 36 5.15 0.06 2.11
N THR A 37 6.11 -0.19 3.00
CA THR A 37 6.13 0.47 4.31
C THR A 37 7.45 1.19 4.53
N TYR A 38 7.40 2.30 5.27
CA TYR A 38 8.53 3.17 5.52
C TYR A 38 9.06 3.02 6.94
N PHE A 39 10.37 3.18 7.09
CA PHE A 39 11.13 3.18 8.33
C PHE A 39 12.04 4.40 8.39
N GLY A 40 12.41 4.81 9.60
CA GLY A 40 13.23 6.00 9.81
C GLY A 40 12.42 7.29 9.80
N GLU A 41 13.09 8.42 9.99
CA GLU A 41 12.45 9.73 10.08
C GLU A 41 12.57 10.48 8.77
N ARG A 42 11.44 11.01 8.28
CA ARG A 42 11.42 11.78 7.03
C ARG A 42 12.17 13.11 7.15
N THR A 43 12.09 13.73 8.32
CA THR A 43 12.75 15.02 8.61
C THR A 43 14.26 14.94 8.59
N GLU A 44 14.83 13.80 8.99
CA GLU A 44 16.28 13.58 9.05
C GLU A 44 16.86 12.97 7.76
N LYS A 45 16.06 12.81 6.70
CA LYS A 45 16.44 12.11 5.46
C LYS A 45 16.98 10.69 5.68
N THR A 46 16.65 10.08 6.83
CA THR A 46 17.02 8.71 7.18
C THR A 46 15.93 7.70 6.79
N SER A 47 14.81 8.18 6.25
CA SER A 47 13.70 7.31 5.83
C SER A 47 14.11 6.40 4.67
N TRP A 48 13.64 5.17 4.73
CA TRP A 48 13.77 4.16 3.69
C TRP A 48 12.55 3.27 3.70
N CYS A 49 12.30 2.55 2.64
CA CYS A 49 11.13 1.69 2.52
C CYS A 49 11.51 0.26 2.15
N VAL A 50 10.57 -0.63 2.36
CA VAL A 50 10.53 -1.95 1.76
C VAL A 50 9.22 -2.12 1.01
N ALA A 51 9.33 -2.43 -0.28
CA ALA A 51 8.21 -2.84 -1.09
C ALA A 51 8.09 -4.36 -1.07
N LEU A 52 6.88 -4.86 -0.91
CA LEU A 52 6.58 -6.29 -0.81
C LEU A 52 5.51 -6.68 -1.83
N ALA A 53 5.82 -7.69 -2.62
CA ALA A 53 4.89 -8.38 -3.48
C ALA A 53 4.40 -9.66 -2.78
N ARG A 54 3.08 -9.78 -2.58
CA ARG A 54 2.47 -10.84 -1.78
C ARG A 54 1.35 -11.55 -2.53
N ASP A 55 1.26 -12.86 -2.37
CA ASP A 55 0.08 -13.63 -2.76
C ASP A 55 -0.98 -13.51 -1.66
N PRO A 56 -2.10 -12.81 -1.89
CA PRO A 56 -3.12 -12.63 -0.86
C PRO A 56 -3.85 -13.92 -0.48
N LYS A 57 -3.88 -14.92 -1.36
CA LYS A 57 -4.54 -16.21 -1.11
C LYS A 57 -3.76 -17.05 -0.10
N SER A 58 -2.47 -17.23 -0.30
CA SER A 58 -1.60 -17.98 0.61
C SER A 58 -1.05 -17.12 1.75
N LYS A 59 -1.21 -15.79 1.67
CA LYS A 59 -0.58 -14.78 2.55
C LYS A 59 0.94 -14.86 2.52
N GLU A 60 1.50 -15.33 1.43
CA GLU A 60 2.93 -15.53 1.23
C GLU A 60 3.58 -14.26 0.69
N GLY A 61 4.60 -13.73 1.37
CA GLY A 61 5.52 -12.75 0.80
C GLY A 61 6.36 -13.42 -0.27
N LEU A 62 6.21 -13.01 -1.53
CA LEU A 62 6.90 -13.65 -2.65
C LEU A 62 8.29 -13.06 -2.87
N VAL A 63 8.36 -11.76 -3.10
CA VAL A 63 9.59 -10.99 -3.25
C VAL A 63 9.45 -9.65 -2.57
N TRP A 64 10.57 -9.08 -2.11
CA TRP A 64 10.63 -7.76 -1.50
C TRP A 64 11.95 -7.07 -1.83
N GLN A 65 11.92 -5.76 -1.88
CA GLN A 65 13.11 -4.96 -2.14
C GLN A 65 13.15 -3.75 -1.21
N PHE A 66 14.36 -3.42 -0.75
CA PHE A 66 14.63 -2.25 0.07
C PHE A 66 15.07 -1.08 -0.83
N ALA A 67 14.51 0.10 -0.58
CA ALA A 67 14.86 1.30 -1.31
C ALA A 67 14.89 2.53 -0.39
N GLN A 68 15.37 3.66 -0.90
CA GLN A 68 15.28 4.93 -0.18
C GLN A 68 13.87 5.50 -0.26
N THR A 69 13.22 5.33 -1.41
CA THR A 69 11.85 5.79 -1.67
C THR A 69 11.20 4.88 -2.71
N GLU A 70 9.89 4.92 -2.77
CA GLU A 70 9.12 4.26 -3.82
C GLU A 70 9.40 4.91 -5.17
N SER A 71 9.64 4.08 -6.17
CA SER A 71 9.93 4.51 -7.55
C SER A 71 9.47 3.45 -8.54
N THR A 72 9.32 3.85 -9.80
CA THR A 72 8.99 2.91 -10.87
C THR A 72 10.05 1.82 -10.99
N SER A 73 11.34 2.15 -10.86
CA SER A 73 12.43 1.15 -10.92
C SER A 73 12.35 0.11 -9.81
N LEU A 74 11.96 0.51 -8.58
CA LEU A 74 11.74 -0.43 -7.48
C LEU A 74 10.68 -1.48 -7.83
N TYR A 75 9.55 -1.04 -8.35
CA TYR A 75 8.44 -1.94 -8.68
C TYR A 75 8.67 -2.73 -9.97
N VAL A 76 9.41 -2.19 -10.95
CA VAL A 76 9.89 -2.94 -12.10
C VAL A 76 10.82 -4.06 -11.65
N GLY A 77 11.76 -3.78 -10.76
CA GLY A 77 12.65 -4.80 -10.19
C GLY A 77 11.89 -5.93 -9.48
N LEU A 78 10.83 -5.61 -8.70
CA LEU A 78 9.97 -6.64 -8.08
C LEU A 78 9.26 -7.50 -9.15
N LYS A 79 8.72 -6.87 -10.20
CA LYS A 79 8.04 -7.56 -11.30
C LYS A 79 9.00 -8.49 -12.05
N GLU A 80 10.17 -7.99 -12.44
CA GLU A 80 11.19 -8.75 -13.15
C GLU A 80 11.69 -9.93 -12.33
N GLN A 81 11.92 -9.73 -11.03
CA GLN A 81 12.30 -10.81 -10.13
C GLN A 81 11.23 -11.90 -10.04
N LEU A 82 9.94 -11.53 -9.97
CA LEU A 82 8.84 -12.51 -9.99
C LEU A 82 8.82 -13.31 -11.29
N ILE A 83 8.98 -12.62 -12.43
CA ILE A 83 8.99 -13.26 -13.75
C ILE A 83 10.20 -14.20 -13.89
N ALA A 84 11.39 -13.76 -13.48
CA ALA A 84 12.61 -14.57 -13.49
C ALA A 84 12.49 -15.83 -12.60
N LEU A 85 11.73 -15.75 -11.52
CA LEU A 85 11.40 -16.88 -10.65
C LEU A 85 10.30 -17.80 -11.22
N GLY A 86 9.74 -17.49 -12.39
CA GLY A 86 8.74 -18.30 -13.09
C GLY A 86 7.28 -18.02 -12.69
N TYR A 87 6.99 -16.95 -11.93
CA TYR A 87 5.60 -16.57 -11.62
C TYR A 87 4.93 -15.89 -12.81
N SER A 88 3.65 -16.22 -13.06
CA SER A 88 2.79 -15.52 -14.02
C SER A 88 1.87 -14.55 -13.28
N ILE A 89 2.04 -13.23 -13.49
CA ILE A 89 1.26 -12.21 -12.82
C ILE A 89 -0.04 -11.98 -13.58
N LEU A 90 -1.15 -12.45 -13.01
CA LEU A 90 -2.49 -12.36 -13.63
C LEU A 90 -3.17 -11.01 -13.37
N SER A 91 -2.90 -10.39 -12.23
CA SER A 91 -3.36 -9.04 -11.87
C SER A 91 -2.54 -8.49 -10.71
N VAL A 92 -2.61 -7.16 -10.54
CA VAL A 92 -2.02 -6.45 -9.40
C VAL A 92 -3.08 -5.62 -8.71
N THR A 93 -3.18 -5.74 -7.38
CA THR A 93 -3.97 -4.85 -6.52
C THR A 93 -3.01 -4.04 -5.67
N ALA A 94 -3.10 -2.71 -5.76
CA ALA A 94 -2.23 -1.79 -5.04
C ALA A 94 -2.95 -0.47 -4.73
N ASP A 95 -2.24 0.45 -4.06
CA ASP A 95 -2.65 1.85 -4.03
C ASP A 95 -2.52 2.51 -5.43
N GLY A 96 -2.99 3.74 -5.54
CA GLY A 96 -3.02 4.43 -6.84
C GLY A 96 -1.71 5.08 -7.25
N LEU A 97 -0.56 4.76 -6.66
CA LEU A 97 0.72 5.37 -7.03
C LEU A 97 1.06 5.12 -8.51
N SER A 98 1.38 6.20 -9.22
CA SER A 98 1.71 6.14 -10.65
C SER A 98 2.93 5.26 -10.94
N CYS A 99 3.89 5.20 -10.02
CA CYS A 99 5.07 4.34 -10.13
C CYS A 99 4.72 2.84 -10.16
N ILE A 100 3.69 2.41 -9.39
CA ILE A 100 3.21 1.02 -9.41
C ILE A 100 2.47 0.75 -10.71
N GLN A 101 1.56 1.65 -11.10
CA GLN A 101 0.80 1.49 -12.36
C GLN A 101 1.74 1.40 -13.57
N SER A 102 2.78 2.25 -13.62
CA SER A 102 3.77 2.25 -14.70
C SER A 102 4.58 0.95 -14.72
N ALA A 103 5.05 0.48 -13.55
CA ALA A 103 5.83 -0.75 -13.45
C ALA A 103 5.05 -1.99 -13.89
N PHE A 104 3.77 -2.06 -13.55
CA PHE A 104 2.88 -3.17 -13.92
C PHE A 104 2.05 -2.88 -15.17
N SER A 105 2.50 -1.97 -16.06
CA SER A 105 1.84 -1.74 -17.33
C SER A 105 1.64 -3.06 -18.10
N GLY A 106 0.45 -3.21 -18.71
CA GLY A 106 0.06 -4.44 -19.41
C GLY A 106 -0.49 -5.56 -18.51
N VAL A 107 -0.47 -5.38 -17.17
CA VAL A 107 -1.10 -6.30 -16.22
C VAL A 107 -2.42 -5.70 -15.74
N PRO A 108 -3.54 -6.47 -15.67
CA PRO A 108 -4.78 -5.98 -15.08
C PRO A 108 -4.55 -5.39 -13.68
N PHE A 109 -4.86 -4.09 -13.53
CA PHE A 109 -4.61 -3.34 -12.29
C PHE A 109 -5.93 -3.10 -11.55
N GLN A 110 -5.98 -3.44 -10.27
CA GLN A 110 -7.07 -3.13 -9.36
C GLN A 110 -6.63 -2.07 -8.37
N MET A 111 -7.32 -0.93 -8.36
CA MET A 111 -7.15 0.08 -7.32
C MET A 111 -7.73 -0.41 -6.00
N CYS A 112 -6.95 -0.36 -4.94
CA CYS A 112 -7.40 -0.76 -3.60
C CYS A 112 -8.56 0.13 -3.14
N HIS A 113 -9.72 -0.47 -2.83
CA HIS A 113 -10.91 0.26 -2.39
C HIS A 113 -10.69 1.04 -1.10
N VAL A 114 -9.91 0.49 -0.16
CA VAL A 114 -9.61 1.17 1.11
C VAL A 114 -8.76 2.41 0.88
N HIS A 115 -7.78 2.35 -0.03
CA HIS A 115 -6.95 3.49 -0.35
C HIS A 115 -7.75 4.62 -1.03
N ILE A 116 -8.65 4.31 -1.96
CA ILE A 116 -9.50 5.33 -2.59
C ILE A 116 -10.51 5.91 -1.59
N GLU A 117 -11.07 5.10 -0.68
CA GLU A 117 -11.94 5.59 0.39
C GLU A 117 -11.18 6.55 1.32
N ARG A 118 -9.96 6.20 1.74
CA ARG A 118 -9.10 7.07 2.55
C ARG A 118 -8.74 8.38 1.82
N LEU A 119 -8.50 8.30 0.50
CA LEU A 119 -8.23 9.48 -0.32
C LEU A 119 -9.43 10.43 -0.35
N VAL A 120 -10.63 9.90 -0.58
CA VAL A 120 -11.87 10.69 -0.55
C VAL A 120 -12.12 11.24 0.85
N THR A 121 -11.96 10.42 1.90
CA THR A 121 -12.14 10.87 3.29
C THR A 121 -11.18 12.02 3.67
N ARG A 122 -9.96 12.04 3.14
CA ARG A 122 -9.05 13.17 3.35
C ARG A 122 -9.57 14.47 2.71
N GLY A 123 -10.16 14.37 1.52
CA GLY A 123 -10.72 15.54 0.83
C GLY A 123 -12.10 15.99 1.33
N THR A 124 -12.86 15.11 1.99
CA THR A 124 -14.18 15.42 2.56
C THR A 124 -14.17 15.65 4.07
N THR A 125 -13.13 15.19 4.77
CA THR A 125 -13.07 14.93 6.22
C THR A 125 -13.94 13.73 6.65
N LYS A 126 -13.82 13.30 7.92
CA LYS A 126 -14.68 12.23 8.48
C LYS A 126 -16.12 12.70 8.72
N ASN A 127 -16.29 13.99 8.99
CA ASN A 127 -17.57 14.66 9.27
C ASN A 127 -17.73 15.86 8.34
N PRO A 128 -18.07 15.63 7.04
CA PRO A 128 -18.23 16.71 6.07
C PRO A 128 -19.33 17.69 6.50
N GLN A 129 -19.08 19.00 6.32
CA GLN A 129 -20.04 20.06 6.65
C GLN A 129 -20.88 20.47 5.47
N THR A 130 -20.53 20.04 4.26
CA THR A 130 -21.28 20.34 3.04
C THR A 130 -22.07 19.13 2.56
N GLU A 131 -23.26 19.33 2.01
CA GLU A 131 -24.06 18.26 1.41
C GLU A 131 -23.25 17.48 0.38
N ALA A 132 -22.51 18.17 -0.49
CA ALA A 132 -21.65 17.54 -1.50
C ALA A 132 -20.59 16.60 -0.86
N GLY A 133 -19.98 17.03 0.23
CA GLY A 133 -19.02 16.20 0.97
C GLY A 133 -19.66 14.96 1.60
N VAL A 134 -20.84 15.12 2.22
CA VAL A 134 -21.61 14.01 2.82
C VAL A 134 -21.98 12.98 1.76
N VAL A 135 -22.50 13.42 0.63
CA VAL A 135 -22.91 12.53 -0.47
C VAL A 135 -21.72 11.84 -1.11
N LEU A 136 -20.58 12.54 -1.31
CA LEU A 136 -19.35 11.90 -1.85
C LEU A 136 -18.81 10.82 -0.93
N LEU A 137 -18.77 11.10 0.37
CA LEU A 137 -18.31 10.14 1.36
C LEU A 137 -19.22 8.90 1.43
N ALA A 138 -20.54 9.11 1.38
CA ALA A 138 -21.51 8.03 1.31
C ALA A 138 -21.36 7.22 0.00
N LEU A 139 -21.15 7.89 -1.13
CA LEU A 139 -20.95 7.25 -2.42
C LEU A 139 -19.72 6.33 -2.42
N VAL A 140 -18.56 6.82 -1.97
CA VAL A 140 -17.32 6.01 -2.01
C VAL A 140 -17.42 4.78 -1.10
N ARG A 141 -18.14 4.85 0.01
CA ARG A 141 -18.38 3.71 0.90
C ARG A 141 -19.21 2.59 0.24
N THR A 142 -19.97 2.90 -0.81
CA THR A 142 -20.69 1.88 -1.59
C THR A 142 -19.79 1.01 -2.47
N LEU A 143 -18.50 1.33 -2.64
CA LEU A 143 -17.55 0.55 -3.44
C LEU A 143 -17.48 -0.93 -3.02
N HIS A 144 -17.68 -1.23 -1.74
CA HIS A 144 -17.59 -2.60 -1.23
C HIS A 144 -18.75 -3.48 -1.68
N THR A 145 -19.91 -2.89 -1.98
CA THR A 145 -21.19 -3.58 -2.26
C THR A 145 -21.73 -3.33 -3.66
N ALA A 146 -21.45 -2.19 -4.26
CA ALA A 146 -21.95 -1.84 -5.59
C ALA A 146 -21.15 -2.56 -6.69
N ASP A 147 -21.82 -2.83 -7.81
CA ASP A 147 -21.19 -3.16 -9.09
C ASP A 147 -20.71 -1.90 -9.83
N SER A 148 -19.89 -2.10 -10.87
CA SER A 148 -19.31 -1.03 -11.67
C SER A 148 -20.36 -0.13 -12.32
N GLN A 149 -21.44 -0.70 -12.86
CA GLN A 149 -22.50 0.04 -13.53
C GLN A 149 -23.23 0.97 -12.55
N THR A 150 -23.65 0.43 -11.42
CA THR A 150 -24.37 1.17 -10.38
C THR A 150 -23.49 2.28 -9.79
N PHE A 151 -22.24 1.96 -9.46
CA PHE A 151 -21.32 2.95 -8.92
C PHE A 151 -21.05 4.09 -9.90
N ASN A 152 -20.75 3.74 -11.16
CA ASN A 152 -20.47 4.73 -12.20
C ASN A 152 -21.66 5.64 -12.50
N ARG A 153 -22.88 5.10 -12.52
CA ARG A 153 -24.10 5.90 -12.65
C ARG A 153 -24.24 6.90 -11.50
N ARG A 154 -24.07 6.44 -10.26
CA ARG A 154 -24.15 7.31 -9.06
C ARG A 154 -23.07 8.41 -9.08
N LEU A 155 -21.84 8.05 -9.46
CA LEU A 155 -20.74 9.01 -9.58
C LEU A 155 -21.02 10.06 -10.65
N ASN A 156 -21.56 9.68 -11.80
CA ASN A 156 -21.95 10.63 -12.85
C ASN A 156 -23.06 11.56 -12.38
N CYS A 157 -24.10 11.04 -11.73
CA CYS A 157 -25.17 11.89 -11.13
C CYS A 157 -24.62 12.84 -10.07
N TYR A 158 -23.66 12.39 -9.25
CA TYR A 158 -22.99 13.24 -8.28
C TYR A 158 -22.25 14.41 -8.95
N VAL A 159 -21.41 14.10 -9.94
CA VAL A 159 -20.63 15.11 -10.68
C VAL A 159 -21.55 16.12 -11.36
N GLU A 160 -22.64 15.67 -11.96
CA GLU A 160 -23.63 16.54 -12.60
C GLU A 160 -24.32 17.46 -11.59
N LYS A 161 -24.83 16.90 -10.49
CA LYS A 161 -25.54 17.65 -9.45
C LYS A 161 -24.67 18.73 -8.80
N TYR A 162 -23.41 18.42 -8.54
CA TYR A 162 -22.50 19.32 -7.80
C TYR A 162 -21.49 20.04 -8.70
N ARG A 163 -21.72 20.08 -10.02
CA ARG A 163 -20.81 20.70 -11.00
C ARG A 163 -20.44 22.13 -10.64
N ASP A 164 -21.44 22.97 -10.41
CA ASP A 164 -21.21 24.38 -10.15
C ASP A 164 -20.54 24.61 -8.79
N PHE A 165 -20.97 23.88 -7.77
CA PHE A 165 -20.35 23.89 -6.45
C PHE A 165 -18.85 23.50 -6.51
N LEU A 166 -18.52 22.43 -7.24
CA LEU A 166 -17.14 21.99 -7.38
C LEU A 166 -16.27 22.95 -8.20
N ASN A 167 -16.88 23.79 -9.04
CA ASN A 167 -16.20 24.77 -9.89
C ASN A 167 -16.28 26.20 -9.35
N GLU A 168 -16.82 26.38 -8.17
CA GLU A 168 -16.83 27.68 -7.48
C GLU A 168 -15.41 28.18 -7.21
N LYS A 169 -15.21 29.49 -7.46
CA LYS A 169 -13.91 30.14 -7.23
C LYS A 169 -14.09 31.34 -6.30
N THR A 170 -13.17 31.43 -5.36
CA THR A 170 -13.02 32.59 -4.47
C THR A 170 -11.85 33.46 -4.94
N ILE A 171 -11.96 34.76 -4.78
CA ILE A 171 -10.86 35.69 -5.05
C ILE A 171 -10.22 36.06 -3.73
N ASN A 172 -8.90 35.89 -3.64
CA ASN A 172 -8.15 36.37 -2.48
C ASN A 172 -8.21 37.92 -2.46
N PRO A 173 -8.72 38.52 -1.39
CA PRO A 173 -8.88 39.99 -1.33
C PRO A 173 -7.55 40.75 -1.29
N ILE A 174 -6.42 40.07 -0.93
CA ILE A 174 -5.09 40.69 -0.83
C ILE A 174 -4.32 40.52 -2.13
N THR A 175 -4.27 39.27 -2.68
CA THR A 175 -3.44 38.96 -3.86
C THR A 175 -4.21 39.06 -5.17
N SER A 176 -5.55 39.22 -5.14
CA SER A 176 -6.44 39.15 -6.29
C SER A 176 -6.39 37.83 -7.08
N GLU A 177 -5.73 36.81 -6.54
CA GLU A 177 -5.64 35.48 -7.16
C GLU A 177 -6.95 34.71 -6.99
N LYS A 178 -7.34 34.01 -8.05
CA LYS A 178 -8.51 33.11 -8.04
C LYS A 178 -8.08 31.70 -7.63
N TYR A 179 -8.77 31.12 -6.65
CA TYR A 179 -8.58 29.74 -6.23
C TYR A 179 -9.91 29.01 -6.10
N TRP A 180 -9.85 27.67 -6.15
CA TRP A 180 -11.04 26.83 -5.99
C TRP A 180 -11.53 26.90 -4.55
N THR A 181 -12.79 27.31 -4.35
CA THR A 181 -13.44 27.41 -3.03
C THR A 181 -13.44 26.05 -2.32
N HIS A 182 -13.73 25.00 -3.08
CA HIS A 182 -13.85 23.63 -2.56
C HIS A 182 -12.68 22.74 -3.06
N LYS A 183 -11.44 23.23 -2.98
CA LYS A 183 -10.24 22.62 -3.57
C LYS A 183 -10.07 21.15 -3.18
N GLU A 184 -10.19 20.83 -1.89
CA GLU A 184 -9.94 19.47 -1.38
C GLU A 184 -11.04 18.50 -1.84
N LEU A 185 -12.29 18.90 -1.77
CA LEU A 185 -13.41 18.12 -2.27
C LEU A 185 -13.30 17.87 -3.78
N ARG A 186 -12.98 18.93 -4.53
CA ARG A 186 -12.74 18.86 -5.97
C ARG A 186 -11.61 17.89 -6.30
N SER A 187 -10.50 17.97 -5.58
CA SER A 187 -9.35 17.05 -5.76
C SER A 187 -9.75 15.59 -5.50
N ALA A 188 -10.55 15.33 -4.47
CA ALA A 188 -11.06 13.99 -4.17
C ALA A 188 -11.94 13.44 -5.31
N VAL A 189 -12.83 14.27 -5.86
CA VAL A 189 -13.67 13.90 -7.02
C VAL A 189 -12.84 13.60 -8.25
N LEU A 190 -11.86 14.46 -8.58
CA LEU A 190 -10.98 14.25 -9.72
C LEU A 190 -10.16 12.98 -9.59
N SER A 191 -9.67 12.68 -8.39
CA SER A 191 -8.95 11.44 -8.10
C SER A 191 -9.86 10.22 -8.28
N LEU A 192 -11.10 10.27 -7.79
CA LEU A 192 -12.07 9.20 -7.95
C LEU A 192 -12.40 8.95 -9.43
N LEU A 193 -12.57 10.01 -10.23
CA LEU A 193 -12.75 9.92 -11.68
C LEU A 193 -11.53 9.35 -12.39
N HIS A 194 -10.33 9.74 -11.99
CA HIS A 194 -9.08 9.22 -12.54
C HIS A 194 -8.94 7.71 -12.31
N TYR A 195 -9.21 7.24 -11.09
CA TYR A 195 -9.09 5.82 -10.74
C TYR A 195 -10.30 4.97 -11.13
N ARG A 196 -11.39 5.58 -11.60
CA ARG A 196 -12.65 4.92 -11.94
C ARG A 196 -12.48 3.63 -12.74
N LYS A 197 -11.63 3.64 -13.74
CA LYS A 197 -11.37 2.49 -14.63
C LYS A 197 -10.69 1.31 -13.95
N TYR A 198 -10.09 1.53 -12.79
CA TYR A 198 -9.36 0.52 -12.03
C TYR A 198 -10.10 0.03 -10.79
N LEU A 199 -11.27 0.59 -10.48
CA LEU A 199 -11.99 0.27 -9.24
C LEU A 199 -12.70 -1.08 -9.30
N PHE A 200 -13.01 -1.57 -10.50
CA PHE A 200 -13.83 -2.76 -10.71
C PHE A 200 -13.15 -3.83 -11.56
N THR A 201 -11.83 -3.83 -11.64
CA THR A 201 -11.07 -4.86 -12.36
C THR A 201 -11.35 -6.26 -11.80
N PHE A 202 -11.67 -6.38 -10.51
CA PHE A 202 -12.06 -7.62 -9.86
C PHE A 202 -13.34 -8.26 -10.44
N GLU A 203 -14.19 -7.51 -11.16
CA GLU A 203 -15.38 -8.07 -11.82
C GLU A 203 -15.00 -9.01 -12.99
N GLN A 204 -13.83 -8.80 -13.61
CA GLN A 204 -13.31 -9.68 -14.65
C GLN A 204 -12.92 -11.06 -14.08
N ASN A 205 -12.48 -11.11 -12.83
CA ASN A 205 -12.12 -12.32 -12.14
C ASN A 205 -12.27 -12.13 -10.62
N LYS A 206 -13.20 -12.87 -10.00
CA LYS A 206 -13.48 -12.81 -8.56
C LYS A 206 -12.28 -13.17 -7.65
N LYS A 207 -11.20 -13.73 -8.22
CA LYS A 207 -9.95 -14.00 -7.48
C LYS A 207 -9.09 -12.77 -7.29
N ILE A 208 -9.34 -11.69 -8.05
CA ILE A 208 -8.65 -10.41 -7.89
C ILE A 208 -9.09 -9.77 -6.56
N PRO A 209 -8.17 -9.50 -5.62
CA PRO A 209 -8.54 -8.87 -4.36
C PRO A 209 -8.95 -7.42 -4.57
N LYS A 210 -10.03 -6.99 -3.89
CA LYS A 210 -10.51 -5.60 -3.92
C LYS A 210 -9.63 -4.66 -3.09
N THR A 211 -8.86 -5.20 -2.14
CA THR A 211 -8.10 -4.43 -1.15
C THR A 211 -6.72 -5.03 -0.89
N THR A 212 -5.83 -4.22 -0.35
CA THR A 212 -4.52 -4.60 0.17
C THR A 212 -4.52 -4.86 1.69
N ASN A 213 -5.69 -4.95 2.33
CA ASN A 213 -5.83 -5.03 3.79
C ASN A 213 -4.99 -6.14 4.43
N SER A 214 -4.87 -7.30 3.77
CA SER A 214 -4.06 -8.39 4.31
C SER A 214 -2.57 -8.05 4.34
N LEU A 215 -2.10 -7.22 3.41
CA LEU A 215 -0.73 -6.74 3.34
C LEU A 215 -0.51 -5.58 4.33
N GLU A 216 -1.47 -4.64 4.42
CA GLU A 216 -1.45 -3.57 5.42
C GLU A 216 -1.41 -4.13 6.85
N GLY A 217 -2.24 -5.13 7.17
CA GLY A 217 -2.21 -5.80 8.47
C GLY A 217 -0.87 -6.51 8.76
N HIS A 218 -0.23 -7.04 7.72
CA HIS A 218 1.12 -7.60 7.84
C HIS A 218 2.16 -6.51 8.14
N PHE A 219 2.11 -5.38 7.45
CA PHE A 219 2.98 -4.25 7.73
C PHE A 219 2.75 -3.62 9.10
N SER A 220 1.51 -3.54 9.57
CA SER A 220 1.21 -3.07 10.94
C SER A 220 1.92 -3.92 11.98
N HIS A 221 1.85 -5.25 11.85
CA HIS A 221 2.56 -6.16 12.75
C HIS A 221 4.08 -6.03 12.65
N ILE A 222 4.62 -5.88 11.44
CA ILE A 222 6.06 -5.63 11.23
C ILE A 222 6.48 -4.33 11.91
N ASN A 223 5.70 -3.27 11.77
CA ASN A 223 5.99 -1.97 12.36
C ASN A 223 5.97 -2.03 13.90
N GLU A 224 5.08 -2.83 14.51
CA GLU A 224 5.10 -3.11 15.95
C GLU A 224 6.41 -3.77 16.38
N ILE A 225 6.85 -4.82 15.67
CA ILE A 225 8.13 -5.50 15.94
C ILE A 225 9.30 -4.51 15.79
N MET A 226 9.31 -3.73 14.69
CA MET A 226 10.39 -2.78 14.42
C MET A 226 10.42 -1.62 15.42
N ALA A 227 9.29 -1.24 16.02
CA ALA A 227 9.23 -0.25 17.09
C ALA A 227 9.93 -0.73 18.37
N ILE A 228 9.85 -2.02 18.69
CA ILE A 228 10.61 -2.63 19.80
C ILE A 228 12.11 -2.56 19.51
N HIS A 229 12.50 -2.75 18.25
CA HIS A 229 13.89 -2.80 17.79
C HIS A 229 14.36 -1.47 17.16
N ARG A 230 13.81 -0.33 17.60
CA ARG A 230 14.13 1.00 17.03
C ARG A 230 15.62 1.38 17.07
N GLY A 231 16.38 0.86 18.05
CA GLY A 231 17.82 1.12 18.20
C GLY A 231 18.73 0.38 17.22
N LEU A 232 18.19 -0.53 16.40
CA LEU A 232 18.98 -1.24 15.40
C LEU A 232 19.34 -0.33 14.21
N ALA A 233 20.58 -0.44 13.72
CA ALA A 233 20.99 0.21 12.48
C ALA A 233 20.24 -0.38 11.26
N ARG A 234 20.15 0.39 10.16
CA ARG A 234 19.43 -0.03 8.93
C ARG A 234 19.81 -1.44 8.43
N PRO A 235 21.09 -1.84 8.31
CA PRO A 235 21.42 -3.19 7.86
C PRO A 235 20.87 -4.29 8.77
N GLN A 236 20.87 -4.04 10.08
CA GLN A 236 20.33 -4.98 11.07
C GLN A 236 18.80 -5.07 10.97
N LYS A 237 18.11 -3.92 10.79
CA LYS A 237 16.67 -3.88 10.54
C LYS A 237 16.30 -4.65 9.28
N GLN A 238 17.08 -4.55 8.20
CA GLN A 238 16.88 -5.31 6.98
C GLN A 238 17.04 -6.81 7.18
N LYS A 239 17.98 -7.26 8.01
CA LYS A 239 18.12 -8.68 8.38
C LYS A 239 16.89 -9.20 9.13
N VAL A 240 16.37 -8.43 10.10
CA VAL A 240 15.13 -8.78 10.81
C VAL A 240 13.96 -8.90 9.83
N LEU A 241 13.80 -7.91 8.95
CA LEU A 241 12.73 -7.91 7.96
C LEU A 241 12.84 -9.09 6.99
N ASN A 242 14.03 -9.40 6.50
CA ASN A 242 14.26 -10.60 5.68
C ASN A 242 13.80 -11.86 6.40
N THR A 243 14.15 -12.01 7.67
CA THR A 243 13.74 -13.16 8.47
C THR A 243 12.23 -13.25 8.65
N ILE A 244 11.57 -12.11 8.91
CA ILE A 244 10.10 -12.04 9.05
C ILE A 244 9.41 -12.40 7.73
N PHE A 245 9.88 -11.87 6.60
CA PHE A 245 9.30 -12.18 5.30
C PHE A 245 9.49 -13.64 4.92
N LEU A 246 10.65 -14.22 5.21
CA LEU A 246 10.90 -15.65 5.03
C LEU A 246 10.01 -16.50 5.92
N ALA A 247 9.89 -16.16 7.20
CA ALA A 247 9.04 -16.87 8.15
C ALA A 247 7.57 -16.83 7.76
N SER A 248 7.08 -15.74 7.16
CA SER A 248 5.71 -15.64 6.68
C SER A 248 5.38 -16.64 5.57
N THR A 249 6.39 -17.14 4.88
CA THR A 249 6.24 -18.15 3.82
C THR A 249 6.12 -19.58 4.38
N ILE A 250 6.76 -19.85 5.51
CA ILE A 250 6.81 -21.18 6.13
C ILE A 250 5.64 -21.36 7.11
N ALA A 251 5.19 -20.27 7.74
CA ALA A 251 4.24 -20.30 8.82
C ALA A 251 3.32 -19.04 8.85
N PRO A 252 2.25 -19.00 8.06
CA PRO A 252 1.42 -17.80 7.90
C PRO A 252 0.57 -17.43 9.14
N THR A 253 0.76 -18.04 10.29
CA THR A 253 -0.03 -17.78 11.51
C THR A 253 0.78 -17.06 12.58
N LYS A 254 0.14 -16.07 13.26
CA LYS A 254 0.73 -15.27 14.36
C LYS A 254 1.44 -16.09 15.45
N GLY A 255 1.02 -17.36 15.68
CA GLY A 255 1.59 -18.24 16.70
C GLY A 255 2.99 -18.74 16.40
N LYS A 256 3.39 -18.80 15.13
CA LYS A 256 4.70 -19.36 14.74
C LYS A 256 5.81 -18.31 14.65
N LEU A 257 5.48 -17.03 14.52
CA LEU A 257 6.46 -15.93 14.59
C LEU A 257 7.07 -15.76 15.98
N LYS A 258 6.35 -16.13 17.05
CA LYS A 258 6.83 -16.06 18.43
C LYS A 258 7.99 -17.02 18.75
N HIS A 259 8.22 -18.03 17.94
CA HIS A 259 9.29 -19.02 18.16
C HIS A 259 10.55 -18.74 17.32
N ILE A 260 10.57 -17.69 16.50
CA ILE A 260 11.69 -17.35 15.60
C ILE A 260 12.42 -16.09 16.08
N LEU A 261 11.81 -15.32 16.96
CA LEU A 261 12.37 -14.14 17.62
C LEU A 261 12.65 -14.43 19.10
#